data_860f94e855c4a081b87baeccdecf6b85
#
_entry.id   860f94e855c4a081b87baeccdecf6b85
#
_cell.length_a   1.000
_cell.length_b   1.000
_cell.length_c   1.000
_cell.angle_alpha   90.00
_cell.angle_beta   90.00
_cell.angle_gamma   90.00
#
_symmetry.space_group_name_H-M   'P 1'
#
loop_
_entity.id
_entity.type
_entity.pdbx_description
1 polymer ?
#
loop_
_entity_poly.entity_id
_entity_poly.type
_entity_poly.pdbx_seq_one_letter_code
_entity_poly.pdbx_strand_id
1 'polypeptide(L)'
;MSYFIDDVMQKIYFRADASATIGYGHFIRTLALADMLKDDFDCTFFTCHPTPYQVSEMEKVCPFIPLQEESHYDDFLSHLQGDEIVVLDNYFFTTDYQRAIKQKGCRLVCVDDMHDKHYVADVVINHTLTDSGLFDVEPYTKLCLGFDWALLRRPFIEAVNKLCSCAKRTESITINASSG
;
A
#
# COMPACT_ATOMS: atom_id res chain seq x y z
N MET A 1 20.37 -18.66 30.43
CA MET A 1 20.26 -17.23 30.11
C MET A 1 19.50 -17.17 28.77
N SER A 2 18.18 -16.99 28.82
CA SER A 2 17.33 -16.93 27.63
C SER A 2 17.44 -15.50 27.08
N TYR A 3 18.05 -15.33 25.91
CA TYR A 3 17.98 -14.08 25.16
C TYR A 3 16.59 -13.98 24.57
N PHE A 4 15.72 -13.16 25.17
CA PHE A 4 14.55 -12.64 24.48
C PHE A 4 15.10 -11.72 23.38
N ILE A 5 15.11 -12.22 22.16
CA ILE A 5 15.16 -11.34 20.99
C ILE A 5 13.77 -10.71 20.98
N ASP A 6 13.69 -9.43 21.36
CA ASP A 6 12.51 -8.63 21.06
C ASP A 6 12.34 -8.69 19.52
N ASP A 7 11.31 -9.37 19.08
CA ASP A 7 10.97 -9.48 17.67
C ASP A 7 10.42 -8.10 17.24
N VAL A 8 11.33 -7.16 16.98
CA VAL A 8 10.98 -5.80 16.58
C VAL A 8 10.35 -5.89 15.19
N MET A 9 9.04 -5.66 15.12
CA MET A 9 8.32 -5.66 13.84
C MET A 9 8.93 -4.65 12.88
N GLN A 10 9.09 -5.06 11.62
CA GLN A 10 9.56 -4.18 10.55
C GLN A 10 8.59 -3.00 10.37
N LYS A 11 9.10 -1.78 10.38
CA LYS A 11 8.30 -0.56 10.18
C LYS A 11 7.91 -0.39 8.72
N ILE A 12 6.64 -0.03 8.50
CA ILE A 12 6.14 0.42 7.19
C ILE A 12 5.49 1.79 7.35
N TYR A 13 5.95 2.76 6.58
CA TYR A 13 5.41 4.12 6.52
C TYR A 13 4.66 4.32 5.21
N PHE A 14 3.35 4.55 5.32
CA PHE A 14 2.47 4.82 4.19
C PHE A 14 2.32 6.31 4.00
N ARG A 15 2.54 6.80 2.80
CA ARG A 15 2.44 8.21 2.45
C ARG A 15 1.49 8.41 1.27
N ALA A 16 0.28 8.87 1.59
CA ALA A 16 -0.74 9.21 0.60
C ALA A 16 -1.60 10.36 1.10
N ASP A 17 -2.04 11.22 0.18
CA ASP A 17 -2.95 12.31 0.45
C ASP A 17 -4.30 12.12 -0.25
N ALA A 18 -5.31 12.79 0.28
CA ALA A 18 -6.59 12.98 -0.39
C ALA A 18 -7.03 14.43 -0.23
N SER A 19 -7.68 14.95 -1.25
CA SER A 19 -8.31 16.27 -1.24
C SER A 19 -9.52 16.27 -2.17
N ALA A 20 -10.27 17.36 -2.16
CA ALA A 20 -11.38 17.55 -3.09
C ALA A 20 -10.95 17.52 -4.57
N THR A 21 -9.70 17.85 -4.86
CA THR A 21 -9.12 17.87 -6.22
C THR A 21 -8.46 16.54 -6.62
N ILE A 22 -7.77 15.87 -5.69
CA ILE A 22 -7.07 14.59 -5.93
C ILE A 22 -8.05 13.41 -5.82
N GLY A 23 -9.12 13.56 -5.03
CA GLY A 23 -10.03 12.48 -4.69
C GLY A 23 -9.49 11.59 -3.56
N TYR A 24 -10.28 10.59 -3.18
CA TYR A 24 -9.95 9.69 -2.08
C TYR A 24 -9.28 8.38 -2.52
N GLY A 25 -9.10 8.17 -3.82
CA GLY A 25 -8.62 6.89 -4.38
C GLY A 25 -7.29 6.45 -3.81
N HIS A 26 -6.28 7.33 -3.82
CA HIS A 26 -4.94 7.08 -3.28
C HIS A 26 -4.99 6.74 -1.80
N PHE A 27 -5.66 7.57 -1.01
CA PHE A 27 -5.81 7.35 0.43
C PHE A 27 -6.47 5.99 0.73
N ILE A 28 -7.59 5.68 0.07
CA ILE A 28 -8.38 4.47 0.35
C ILE A 28 -7.61 3.20 0.00
N ARG A 29 -6.93 3.14 -1.15
CA ARG A 29 -6.17 1.95 -1.55
C ARG A 29 -4.90 1.77 -0.72
N THR A 30 -4.21 2.86 -0.37
CA THR A 30 -3.04 2.81 0.49
C THR A 30 -3.41 2.41 1.91
N LEU A 31 -4.53 2.90 2.44
CA LEU A 31 -5.03 2.46 3.75
C LEU A 31 -5.48 1.00 3.73
N ALA A 32 -6.03 0.52 2.60
CA ALA A 32 -6.35 -0.90 2.44
C ALA A 32 -5.09 -1.77 2.49
N LEU A 33 -3.98 -1.34 1.89
CA LEU A 33 -2.70 -2.02 1.98
C LEU A 33 -2.17 -2.03 3.43
N ALA A 34 -2.28 -0.92 4.14
CA ALA A 34 -1.92 -0.85 5.56
C ALA A 34 -2.77 -1.84 6.41
N ASP A 35 -4.08 -1.93 6.16
CA ASP A 35 -4.97 -2.89 6.85
C ASP A 35 -4.64 -4.36 6.55
N MET A 36 -4.11 -4.66 5.35
CA MET A 36 -3.63 -5.99 5.00
C MET A 36 -2.34 -6.38 5.73
N LEU A 37 -1.49 -5.40 6.06
CA LEU A 37 -0.13 -5.63 6.57
C LEU A 37 0.02 -5.38 8.08
N LYS A 38 -0.94 -4.75 8.74
CA LYS A 38 -0.84 -4.30 10.14
C LYS A 38 -0.64 -5.41 11.17
N ASP A 39 -1.01 -6.64 10.84
CA ASP A 39 -0.87 -7.78 11.76
C ASP A 39 0.57 -8.34 11.76
N ASP A 40 1.37 -8.04 10.70
CA ASP A 40 2.72 -8.55 10.50
C ASP A 40 3.80 -7.44 10.57
N PHE A 41 3.40 -6.14 10.49
CA PHE A 41 4.28 -5.00 10.41
C PHE A 41 3.84 -3.85 11.33
N ASP A 42 4.82 -3.06 11.79
CA ASP A 42 4.56 -1.80 12.51
C ASP A 42 4.22 -0.69 11.51
N CYS A 43 2.92 -0.49 11.28
CA CYS A 43 2.39 0.40 10.26
C CYS A 43 2.14 1.80 10.82
N THR A 44 2.57 2.86 10.11
CA THR A 44 2.23 4.25 10.38
C THR A 44 1.83 4.96 9.10
N PHE A 45 0.74 5.71 9.13
CA PHE A 45 0.23 6.46 7.97
C PHE A 45 0.62 7.94 8.07
N PHE A 46 1.08 8.54 6.97
CA PHE A 46 1.45 9.96 6.87
C PHE A 46 0.59 10.63 5.81
N THR A 47 -0.02 11.75 6.13
CA THR A 47 -0.89 12.50 5.21
C THR A 47 -0.97 13.97 5.57
N CYS A 48 -1.22 14.82 4.58
CA CYS A 48 -1.49 16.24 4.78
C CYS A 48 -2.99 16.47 5.03
N HIS A 49 -3.32 17.39 5.93
CA HIS A 49 -4.68 17.89 6.20
C HIS A 49 -5.78 16.80 6.20
N PRO A 50 -5.66 15.76 7.03
CA PRO A 50 -6.67 14.71 7.02
C PRO A 50 -8.04 15.26 7.45
N THR A 51 -9.05 14.94 6.67
CA THR A 51 -10.44 15.23 7.04
C THR A 51 -10.88 14.36 8.22
N PRO A 52 -11.96 14.74 8.96
CA PRO A 52 -12.49 13.88 10.03
C PRO A 52 -12.82 12.44 9.58
N TYR A 53 -13.25 12.28 8.33
CA TYR A 53 -13.47 10.97 7.74
C TYR A 53 -12.16 10.16 7.62
N GLN A 54 -11.10 10.77 7.10
CA GLN A 54 -9.80 10.10 6.97
C GLN A 54 -9.23 9.71 8.34
N VAL A 55 -9.30 10.61 9.31
CA VAL A 55 -8.90 10.34 10.70
C VAL A 55 -9.63 9.12 11.24
N SER A 56 -10.97 9.10 11.14
CA SER A 56 -11.79 7.99 11.61
C SER A 56 -11.47 6.65 10.91
N GLU A 57 -11.07 6.66 9.64
CA GLU A 57 -10.69 5.44 8.93
C GLU A 57 -9.27 4.97 9.31
N MET A 58 -8.30 5.90 9.46
CA MET A 58 -6.93 5.57 9.87
C MET A 58 -6.88 4.99 11.28
N GLU A 59 -7.62 5.57 12.23
CA GLU A 59 -7.69 5.10 13.63
C GLU A 59 -8.15 3.64 13.77
N LYS A 60 -8.87 3.10 12.79
CA LYS A 60 -9.28 1.68 12.75
C LYS A 60 -8.17 0.75 12.26
N VAL A 61 -7.15 1.30 11.62
CA VAL A 61 -6.12 0.52 10.92
C VAL A 61 -4.77 0.64 11.61
N CYS A 62 -4.22 1.85 11.72
CA CYS A 62 -2.89 2.10 12.29
C CYS A 62 -2.75 3.54 12.78
N PRO A 63 -1.73 3.85 13.61
CA PRO A 63 -1.35 5.23 13.94
C PRO A 63 -1.12 6.08 12.70
N PHE A 64 -1.37 7.39 12.82
CA PHE A 64 -1.08 8.31 11.73
C PHE A 64 -0.41 9.60 12.23
N ILE A 65 0.35 10.23 11.35
CA ILE A 65 1.05 11.49 11.59
C ILE A 65 0.62 12.50 10.52
N PRO A 66 -0.03 13.61 10.90
CA PRO A 66 -0.34 14.69 9.96
C PRO A 66 0.93 15.46 9.63
N LEU A 67 1.18 15.68 8.33
CA LEU A 67 2.32 16.44 7.84
C LEU A 67 1.95 17.92 7.63
N GLN A 68 2.95 18.80 7.73
CA GLN A 68 2.80 20.21 7.43
C GLN A 68 2.75 20.43 5.90
N GLU A 69 1.69 21.07 5.39
CA GLU A 69 1.47 21.22 3.94
C GLU A 69 2.66 21.85 3.19
N GLU A 70 3.19 22.94 3.72
CA GLU A 70 4.23 23.74 3.08
C GLU A 70 5.59 23.04 3.02
N SER A 71 5.82 22.07 3.90
CA SER A 71 7.09 21.32 4.06
C SER A 71 6.91 19.81 4.03
N HIS A 72 5.77 19.28 3.57
CA HIS A 72 5.41 17.88 3.72
C HIS A 72 6.43 16.87 3.15
N TYR A 73 7.23 17.27 2.16
CA TYR A 73 8.31 16.44 1.62
C TYR A 73 9.47 16.30 2.63
N ASP A 74 9.97 17.42 3.13
CA ASP A 74 11.09 17.44 4.08
C ASP A 74 10.64 16.93 5.45
N ASP A 75 9.42 17.27 5.85
CA ASP A 75 8.81 16.79 7.10
C ASP A 75 8.75 15.26 7.10
N PHE A 76 8.20 14.64 6.05
CA PHE A 76 8.19 13.19 5.93
C PHE A 76 9.60 12.58 5.94
N LEU A 77 10.54 13.15 5.16
CA LEU A 77 11.93 12.68 5.13
C LEU A 77 12.63 12.78 6.50
N SER A 78 12.22 13.71 7.37
CA SER A 78 12.76 13.86 8.72
C SER A 78 12.39 12.70 9.65
N HIS A 79 11.31 11.99 9.39
CA HIS A 79 10.86 10.83 10.15
C HIS A 79 11.63 9.54 9.80
N LEU A 80 12.33 9.51 8.65
CA LEU A 80 13.00 8.31 8.15
C LEU A 80 14.36 8.10 8.85
N GLN A 81 14.58 6.90 9.38
CA GLN A 81 15.83 6.45 9.98
C GLN A 81 16.66 5.56 9.05
N GLY A 82 16.04 5.01 7.99
CA GLY A 82 16.69 4.20 6.96
C GLY A 82 16.46 2.70 7.07
N ASP A 83 15.73 2.27 8.08
CA ASP A 83 15.32 0.87 8.28
C ASP A 83 13.86 0.59 7.89
N GLU A 84 13.11 1.64 7.50
CA GLU A 84 11.71 1.54 7.14
C GLU A 84 11.51 1.02 5.71
N ILE A 85 10.34 0.42 5.50
CA ILE A 85 9.72 0.28 4.18
C ILE A 85 8.80 1.49 4.00
N VAL A 86 8.98 2.23 2.93
CA VAL A 86 8.14 3.38 2.58
C VAL A 86 7.23 3.01 1.42
N VAL A 87 5.94 3.28 1.57
CA VAL A 87 4.92 3.13 0.51
C VAL A 87 4.46 4.52 0.07
N LEU A 88 4.67 4.87 -1.19
CA LEU A 88 4.22 6.13 -1.79
C LEU A 88 3.04 5.89 -2.73
N ASP A 89 2.00 6.70 -2.60
CA ASP A 89 0.84 6.68 -3.49
C ASP A 89 0.28 8.10 -3.67
N ASN A 90 0.73 8.79 -4.70
CA ASN A 90 0.19 10.02 -5.30
C ASN A 90 0.94 10.38 -6.57
N TYR A 91 0.30 11.17 -7.43
CA TYR A 91 0.86 11.58 -8.72
C TYR A 91 2.07 12.52 -8.61
N PHE A 92 2.17 13.31 -7.55
CA PHE A 92 3.19 14.33 -7.37
C PHE A 92 4.53 13.81 -6.81
N PHE A 93 4.64 12.54 -6.44
CA PHE A 93 5.91 11.98 -5.99
C PHE A 93 6.83 11.71 -7.19
N THR A 94 7.83 12.60 -7.34
CA THR A 94 8.79 12.55 -8.45
C THR A 94 9.86 11.48 -8.25
N THR A 95 10.59 11.14 -9.31
CA THR A 95 11.77 10.27 -9.24
C THR A 95 12.83 10.80 -8.26
N ASP A 96 13.04 12.13 -8.20
CA ASP A 96 14.01 12.72 -7.28
C ASP A 96 13.59 12.56 -5.82
N TYR A 97 12.30 12.65 -5.52
CA TYR A 97 11.79 12.35 -4.20
C TYR A 97 11.97 10.87 -3.83
N GLN A 98 11.73 9.96 -4.76
CA GLN A 98 12.02 8.54 -4.59
C GLN A 98 13.51 8.31 -4.28
N ARG A 99 14.42 8.99 -5.01
CA ARG A 99 15.87 8.93 -4.75
C ARG A 99 16.23 9.43 -3.35
N ALA A 100 15.62 10.53 -2.89
CA ALA A 100 15.85 11.05 -1.53
C ALA A 100 15.49 10.03 -0.44
N ILE A 101 14.37 9.31 -0.59
CA ILE A 101 13.97 8.22 0.31
C ILE A 101 14.97 7.05 0.26
N LYS A 102 15.38 6.62 -0.94
CA LYS A 102 16.38 5.57 -1.13
C LYS A 102 17.75 5.95 -0.52
N GLN A 103 18.14 7.22 -0.63
CA GLN A 103 19.39 7.73 -0.03
C GLN A 103 19.38 7.71 1.51
N LYS A 104 18.20 7.74 2.14
CA LYS A 104 18.06 7.51 3.59
C LYS A 104 18.35 6.05 4.00
N GLY A 105 18.34 5.10 3.05
CA GLY A 105 18.52 3.67 3.31
C GLY A 105 17.22 2.86 3.27
N CYS A 106 16.07 3.52 3.14
CA CYS A 106 14.76 2.86 3.14
C CYS A 106 14.54 1.96 1.92
N ARG A 107 13.72 0.93 2.08
CA ARG A 107 13.10 0.22 0.95
C ARG A 107 11.90 1.02 0.48
N LEU A 108 11.65 1.03 -0.82
CA LEU A 108 10.61 1.87 -1.41
C LEU A 108 9.63 1.04 -2.24
N VAL A 109 8.35 1.22 -1.98
CA VAL A 109 7.22 0.71 -2.75
C VAL A 109 6.47 1.90 -3.34
N CYS A 110 6.19 1.89 -4.63
CA CYS A 110 5.32 2.87 -5.28
C CYS A 110 4.02 2.18 -5.73
N VAL A 111 2.87 2.75 -5.36
CA VAL A 111 1.58 2.42 -5.97
C VAL A 111 1.35 3.43 -7.07
N ASP A 112 1.17 2.94 -8.29
CA ASP A 112 1.12 3.77 -9.49
C ASP A 112 -0.09 3.49 -10.36
N ASP A 113 -0.60 4.53 -11.03
CA ASP A 113 -1.64 4.45 -12.06
C ASP A 113 -1.18 4.99 -13.42
N MET A 114 -0.11 5.81 -13.43
CA MET A 114 0.22 6.67 -14.57
C MET A 114 1.39 6.14 -15.39
N HIS A 115 2.29 5.34 -14.81
CA HIS A 115 3.55 4.83 -15.42
C HIS A 115 4.31 5.92 -16.23
N ASP A 116 4.27 7.18 -15.75
CA ASP A 116 4.70 8.39 -16.47
C ASP A 116 6.08 8.89 -16.04
N LYS A 117 6.81 8.14 -15.21
CA LYS A 117 8.11 8.52 -14.66
C LYS A 117 9.05 7.32 -14.54
N HIS A 118 10.33 7.60 -14.37
CA HIS A 118 11.32 6.59 -14.00
C HIS A 118 11.17 6.23 -12.50
N TYR A 119 11.07 4.94 -12.17
CA TYR A 119 10.95 4.46 -10.79
C TYR A 119 12.28 3.89 -10.29
N VAL A 120 12.74 4.40 -9.14
CA VAL A 120 13.87 3.85 -8.39
C VAL A 120 13.40 3.03 -7.18
N ALA A 121 12.13 2.67 -7.16
CA ALA A 121 11.50 1.87 -6.11
C ALA A 121 11.96 0.40 -6.18
N ASP A 122 11.95 -0.29 -5.04
CA ASP A 122 12.19 -1.74 -4.99
C ASP A 122 10.99 -2.52 -5.55
N VAL A 123 9.78 -1.98 -5.37
CA VAL A 123 8.53 -2.56 -5.88
C VAL A 123 7.65 -1.46 -6.47
N VAL A 124 7.03 -1.74 -7.62
CA VAL A 124 5.94 -0.92 -8.18
C VAL A 124 4.69 -1.79 -8.29
N ILE A 125 3.59 -1.30 -7.74
CA ILE A 125 2.27 -1.95 -7.79
C ILE A 125 1.37 -1.16 -8.74
N ASN A 126 0.84 -1.84 -9.77
CA ASN A 126 -0.20 -1.29 -10.64
C ASN A 126 -1.24 -2.39 -10.91
N HIS A 127 -2.46 -2.17 -10.41
CA HIS A 127 -3.52 -3.17 -10.47
C HIS A 127 -4.31 -3.19 -11.81
N THR A 128 -4.02 -2.28 -12.73
CA THR A 128 -4.75 -2.16 -14.01
C THR A 128 -3.96 -2.66 -15.20
N LEU A 129 -2.66 -2.41 -15.23
CA LEU A 129 -1.77 -2.78 -16.35
C LEU A 129 -1.12 -4.13 -16.11
N THR A 130 -0.87 -4.86 -17.20
CA THR A 130 -0.18 -6.15 -17.19
C THR A 130 1.08 -6.15 -18.04
N ASP A 131 1.25 -5.15 -18.91
CA ASP A 131 2.43 -5.02 -19.77
C ASP A 131 3.57 -4.31 -19.02
N SER A 132 4.61 -5.07 -18.67
CA SER A 132 5.81 -4.56 -17.99
C SER A 132 6.65 -3.60 -18.86
N GLY A 133 6.52 -3.68 -20.19
CA GLY A 133 7.23 -2.81 -21.14
C GLY A 133 6.81 -1.35 -21.09
N LEU A 134 5.70 -1.04 -20.43
CA LEU A 134 5.21 0.33 -20.26
C LEU A 134 5.90 1.07 -19.11
N PHE A 135 6.67 0.38 -18.26
CA PHE A 135 7.27 0.96 -17.07
C PHE A 135 8.76 1.23 -17.26
N ASP A 136 9.18 2.46 -16.99
CA ASP A 136 10.59 2.84 -16.90
C ASP A 136 11.06 2.65 -15.45
N VAL A 137 11.83 1.59 -15.19
CA VAL A 137 12.21 1.15 -13.85
C VAL A 137 13.68 0.74 -13.78
N GLU A 138 14.23 0.75 -12.57
CA GLU A 138 15.55 0.19 -12.33
C GLU A 138 15.57 -1.35 -12.52
N PRO A 139 16.72 -1.94 -12.91
CA PRO A 139 16.80 -3.39 -13.15
C PRO A 139 16.46 -4.28 -11.94
N TYR A 140 16.55 -3.74 -10.73
CA TYR A 140 16.21 -4.46 -9.49
C TYR A 140 14.74 -4.33 -9.11
N THR A 141 13.98 -3.43 -9.75
CA THR A 141 12.58 -3.16 -9.40
C THR A 141 11.69 -4.34 -9.73
N LYS A 142 10.94 -4.81 -8.74
CA LYS A 142 9.90 -5.80 -8.94
C LYS A 142 8.59 -5.13 -9.35
N LEU A 143 8.04 -5.54 -10.49
CA LEU A 143 6.72 -5.10 -10.95
C LEU A 143 5.63 -6.08 -10.47
N CYS A 144 4.62 -5.54 -9.80
CA CYS A 144 3.43 -6.24 -9.33
C CYS A 144 2.24 -5.71 -10.11
N LEU A 145 1.92 -6.35 -11.24
CA LEU A 145 0.99 -5.84 -12.24
C LEU A 145 -0.29 -6.69 -12.34
N GLY A 146 -1.40 -6.01 -12.63
CA GLY A 146 -2.70 -6.65 -12.90
C GLY A 146 -3.57 -6.83 -11.66
N PHE A 147 -4.75 -7.41 -11.87
CA PHE A 147 -5.81 -7.49 -10.85
C PHE A 147 -5.46 -8.34 -9.63
N ASP A 148 -4.51 -9.26 -9.75
CA ASP A 148 -4.03 -10.05 -8.60
C ASP A 148 -3.37 -9.19 -7.51
N TRP A 149 -2.98 -7.95 -7.87
CA TRP A 149 -2.38 -6.96 -6.98
C TRP A 149 -3.34 -5.83 -6.59
N ALA A 150 -4.65 -6.05 -6.75
CA ALA A 150 -5.65 -5.05 -6.39
C ALA A 150 -5.70 -4.84 -4.88
N LEU A 151 -5.55 -3.58 -4.46
CA LEU A 151 -5.58 -3.17 -3.05
C LEU A 151 -7.04 -2.97 -2.62
N LEU A 152 -7.65 -4.02 -2.11
CA LEU A 152 -9.06 -4.06 -1.73
C LEU A 152 -9.24 -3.92 -0.22
N ARG A 153 -10.20 -3.10 0.21
CA ARG A 153 -10.58 -3.03 1.62
C ARG A 153 -11.15 -4.36 2.11
N ARG A 154 -10.91 -4.67 3.37
CA ARG A 154 -11.32 -5.93 4.03
C ARG A 154 -12.77 -6.37 3.76
N PRO A 155 -13.80 -5.48 3.78
CA PRO A 155 -15.17 -5.90 3.47
C PRO A 155 -15.36 -6.48 2.06
N PHE A 156 -14.60 -6.00 1.07
CA PHE A 156 -14.63 -6.54 -0.30
C PHE A 156 -13.97 -7.91 -0.37
N ILE A 157 -12.83 -8.08 0.31
CA ILE A 157 -12.12 -9.37 0.40
C ILE A 157 -13.02 -10.42 1.06
N GLU A 158 -13.67 -10.06 2.17
CA GLU A 158 -14.62 -10.94 2.85
C GLU A 158 -15.83 -11.30 2.00
N ALA A 159 -16.37 -10.34 1.23
CA ALA A 159 -17.48 -10.58 0.31
C ALA A 159 -17.10 -11.58 -0.81
N VAL A 160 -15.91 -11.40 -1.40
CA VAL A 160 -15.38 -12.32 -2.43
C VAL A 160 -15.20 -13.71 -1.85
N ASN A 161 -14.59 -13.84 -0.67
CA ASN A 161 -14.39 -15.13 0.00
C ASN A 161 -15.71 -15.85 0.31
N LYS A 162 -16.74 -15.11 0.73
CA LYS A 162 -18.10 -15.67 0.92
C LYS A 162 -18.68 -16.19 -0.37
N LEU A 163 -18.58 -15.43 -1.48
CA LEU A 163 -19.07 -15.85 -2.79
C LEU A 163 -18.35 -17.11 -3.29
N CYS A 164 -17.03 -17.14 -3.21
CA CYS A 164 -16.22 -18.31 -3.58
C CYS A 164 -16.57 -19.55 -2.76
N SER A 165 -16.82 -19.40 -1.46
CA SER A 165 -17.22 -20.51 -0.60
C SER A 165 -18.63 -21.04 -0.92
N CYS A 166 -19.55 -20.15 -1.30
CA CYS A 166 -20.89 -20.54 -1.76
C CYS A 166 -20.82 -21.28 -3.10
N ALA A 167 -20.04 -20.80 -4.07
CA ALA A 167 -19.86 -21.45 -5.36
C ALA A 167 -19.33 -22.89 -5.23
N LYS A 168 -18.28 -23.10 -4.41
CA LYS A 168 -17.74 -24.43 -4.12
C LYS A 168 -18.77 -25.39 -3.48
N ARG A 169 -19.65 -24.88 -2.60
CA ARG A 169 -20.74 -25.69 -2.02
C ARG A 169 -21.77 -26.09 -3.07
N THR A 170 -22.09 -25.20 -4.00
CA THR A 170 -23.06 -25.48 -5.08
C THR A 170 -22.52 -26.56 -6.03
N GLU A 171 -21.25 -26.51 -6.41
CA GLU A 171 -20.59 -27.55 -7.21
C GLU A 171 -20.60 -28.92 -6.52
N SER A 172 -20.30 -28.96 -5.21
CA SER A 172 -20.33 -30.22 -4.45
C SER A 172 -21.74 -30.83 -4.33
N ILE A 173 -22.79 -30.01 -4.27
CA ILE A 173 -24.19 -30.47 -4.25
C ILE A 173 -24.58 -31.03 -5.62
N THR A 174 -24.12 -30.40 -6.72
CA THR A 174 -24.43 -30.86 -8.08
C THR A 174 -23.78 -32.22 -8.39
N ILE A 175 -22.56 -32.47 -7.92
CA ILE A 175 -21.86 -33.74 -8.08
C ILE A 175 -22.58 -34.88 -7.34
N ASN A 176 -23.11 -34.62 -6.14
CA ASN A 176 -23.82 -35.60 -5.35
C ASN A 176 -25.25 -35.91 -5.91
N ALA A 177 -25.85 -35.00 -6.65
CA ALA A 177 -27.16 -35.21 -7.28
C ALA A 177 -27.10 -36.02 -8.61
N SER A 178 -25.91 -36.16 -9.21
CA SER A 178 -25.70 -36.90 -10.46
C SER A 178 -25.24 -38.34 -10.25
N SER A 179 -25.09 -38.80 -9.01
CA SER A 179 -24.67 -40.17 -8.65
C SER A 179 -25.78 -41.00 -7.95
N GLY A 180 -27.04 -40.58 -8.08
CA GLY A 180 -28.22 -41.28 -7.58
C GLY A 180 -29.01 -41.99 -8.69
#